data_f9eefb6cd441dc45861fcb175ec85678
#
_entry.id   f9eefb6cd441dc45861fcb175ec85678
#
_cell.length_a   1.000
_cell.length_b   1.000
_cell.length_c   1.000
_cell.angle_alpha   90.00
_cell.angle_beta   90.00
_cell.angle_gamma   90.00
#
_symmetry.space_group_name_H-M   'P 1'
#
loop_
_entity.id
_entity.type
_entity.pdbx_description
1 polymer ?
#
loop_
_entity_poly.entity_id
_entity_poly.type
_entity_poly.pdbx_seq_one_letter_code
_entity_poly.pdbx_strand_id
1 'polypeptide(L)'
;MTYQAASGGGARHMREVLGQFRDLGNEVSAELNDPAAAILEIDRKVLAKQRSGELDTAQFGVPLSGSLIPWIDSDLGNGQSREEWKSDAETNKILGLEGDDRVIMDGLCVRIAAMRSHSQALTMKLTEDLPVAEIERIIAEDNQWAQVVPNTKDATMEGLTPVAASGSLNIPVGRIRKLAMGPQYISAFTVGDQLLWGAAEPVRRMLKIAVGKL
;
A
#
# COMPACT_ATOMS: atom_id res chain seq x y z
N MET A 1 -6.38 1.71 6.54
CA MET A 1 -4.98 1.29 6.74
C MET A 1 -4.28 1.25 5.40
N THR A 2 -3.11 1.87 5.30
CA THR A 2 -2.28 1.80 4.09
C THR A 2 -1.11 0.85 4.28
N TYR A 3 -0.74 0.14 3.22
CA TYR A 3 0.45 -0.70 3.13
C TYR A 3 1.38 -0.06 2.10
N GLN A 4 2.35 0.70 2.58
CA GLN A 4 3.20 1.52 1.72
C GLN A 4 4.50 0.79 1.37
N ALA A 5 4.73 0.60 0.09
CA ALA A 5 5.94 -0.01 -0.45
C ALA A 5 7.20 0.86 -0.20
N ALA A 6 8.36 0.24 -0.23
CA ALA A 6 9.66 0.89 -0.04
C ALA A 6 9.89 2.06 -1.01
N SER A 7 9.36 1.97 -2.22
CA SER A 7 9.45 3.02 -3.26
C SER A 7 8.87 4.37 -2.84
N GLY A 8 7.94 4.42 -1.88
CA GLY A 8 7.44 5.67 -1.30
C GLY A 8 8.52 6.51 -0.61
N GLY A 9 9.58 5.89 -0.09
CA GLY A 9 10.77 6.56 0.43
C GLY A 9 11.83 6.88 -0.63
N GLY A 10 11.63 6.44 -1.88
CA GLY A 10 12.54 6.68 -2.99
C GLY A 10 13.59 5.59 -3.19
N ALA A 11 14.50 5.83 -4.14
CA ALA A 11 15.47 4.83 -4.62
C ALA A 11 16.40 4.28 -3.54
N ARG A 12 16.76 5.09 -2.55
CA ARG A 12 17.66 4.65 -1.45
C ARG A 12 16.94 3.61 -0.58
N HIS A 13 15.68 3.84 -0.23
CA HIS A 13 14.84 2.91 0.51
C HIS A 13 14.63 1.59 -0.25
N MET A 14 14.41 1.67 -1.57
CA MET A 14 14.31 0.48 -2.41
C MET A 14 15.61 -0.34 -2.41
N ARG A 15 16.77 0.32 -2.48
CA ARG A 15 18.07 -0.37 -2.43
C ARG A 15 18.34 -1.02 -1.08
N GLU A 16 17.97 -0.33 0.02
CA GLU A 16 18.16 -0.85 1.37
C GLU A 16 17.32 -2.11 1.60
N VAL A 17 16.02 -2.10 1.26
CA VAL A 17 15.21 -3.31 1.43
C VAL A 17 15.70 -4.48 0.58
N LEU A 18 16.19 -4.24 -0.65
CA LEU A 18 16.79 -5.29 -1.47
C LEU A 18 18.11 -5.80 -0.88
N GLY A 19 18.93 -4.91 -0.32
CA GLY A 19 20.15 -5.28 0.41
C GLY A 19 19.84 -6.19 1.60
N GLN A 20 18.85 -5.81 2.41
CA GLN A 20 18.38 -6.60 3.55
C GLN A 20 17.86 -7.99 3.10
N PHE A 21 17.07 -8.09 2.02
CA PHE A 21 16.62 -9.38 1.48
C PHE A 21 17.78 -10.26 1.05
N ARG A 22 18.77 -9.68 0.35
CA ARG A 22 20.00 -10.40 -0.05
C ARG A 22 20.74 -10.93 1.16
N ASP A 23 20.94 -10.12 2.18
CA ASP A 23 21.73 -10.46 3.36
C ASP A 23 21.02 -11.53 4.21
N LEU A 24 19.69 -11.45 4.34
CA LEU A 24 18.89 -12.51 4.95
C LEU A 24 18.94 -13.81 4.14
N GLY A 25 18.83 -13.73 2.81
CA GLY A 25 18.93 -14.89 1.94
C GLY A 25 20.31 -15.57 2.02
N ASN A 26 21.37 -14.79 2.08
CA ASN A 26 22.73 -15.30 2.24
C ASN A 26 22.94 -16.02 3.58
N GLU A 27 22.35 -15.48 4.68
CA GLU A 27 22.44 -16.04 6.04
C GLU A 27 21.91 -17.47 6.13
N VAL A 28 20.90 -17.79 5.33
CA VAL A 28 20.20 -19.10 5.36
C VAL A 28 20.34 -19.88 4.06
N SER A 29 21.30 -19.50 3.21
CA SER A 29 21.45 -20.09 1.88
C SER A 29 21.78 -21.59 1.92
N ALA A 30 22.56 -22.05 2.89
CA ALA A 30 22.86 -23.47 3.05
C ALA A 30 21.62 -24.30 3.39
N GLU A 31 20.85 -23.81 4.35
CA GLU A 31 19.62 -24.47 4.81
C GLU A 31 18.53 -24.46 3.74
N LEU A 32 18.40 -23.40 2.96
CA LEU A 32 17.43 -23.33 1.85
C LEU A 32 17.74 -24.36 0.74
N ASN A 33 18.99 -24.78 0.60
CA ASN A 33 19.40 -25.80 -0.37
C ASN A 33 19.37 -27.22 0.20
N ASP A 34 19.13 -27.37 1.50
CA ASP A 34 19.01 -28.66 2.16
C ASP A 34 17.53 -28.98 2.47
N PRO A 35 16.90 -29.92 1.73
CA PRO A 35 15.50 -30.32 2.00
C PRO A 35 15.27 -30.90 3.40
N ALA A 36 16.32 -31.30 4.10
CA ALA A 36 16.23 -31.86 5.46
C ALA A 36 16.40 -30.78 6.54
N ALA A 37 16.74 -29.55 6.17
CA ALA A 37 16.91 -28.47 7.12
C ALA A 37 15.58 -28.14 7.82
N ALA A 38 15.64 -28.00 9.14
CA ALA A 38 14.45 -27.67 9.94
C ALA A 38 14.03 -26.21 9.73
N ILE A 39 12.79 -25.96 9.37
CA ILE A 39 12.28 -24.60 9.13
C ILE A 39 12.45 -23.66 10.35
N LEU A 40 12.36 -24.18 11.56
CA LEU A 40 12.56 -23.43 12.79
C LEU A 40 14.03 -23.01 12.99
N GLU A 41 14.97 -23.72 12.38
CA GLU A 41 16.37 -23.31 12.38
C GLU A 41 16.58 -22.13 11.43
N ILE A 42 16.00 -22.19 10.24
CA ILE A 42 15.99 -21.08 9.28
C ILE A 42 15.38 -19.84 9.91
N ASP A 43 14.18 -19.97 10.51
CA ASP A 43 13.49 -18.87 11.20
C ASP A 43 14.37 -18.23 12.29
N ARG A 44 15.01 -19.06 13.13
CA ARG A 44 15.90 -18.58 14.20
C ARG A 44 17.11 -17.79 13.65
N LYS A 45 17.71 -18.25 12.57
CA LYS A 45 18.83 -17.57 11.91
C LYS A 45 18.40 -16.23 11.32
N VAL A 46 17.27 -16.20 10.60
CA VAL A 46 16.71 -14.97 10.04
C VAL A 46 16.44 -13.95 11.15
N LEU A 47 15.76 -14.38 12.23
CA LEU A 47 15.44 -13.52 13.36
C LEU A 47 16.71 -13.02 14.09
N ALA A 48 17.70 -13.89 14.26
CA ALA A 48 18.99 -13.50 14.83
C ALA A 48 19.68 -12.44 13.97
N LYS A 49 19.71 -12.60 12.65
CA LYS A 49 20.28 -11.62 11.71
C LYS A 49 19.52 -10.29 11.73
N GLN A 50 18.21 -10.31 11.76
CA GLN A 50 17.40 -9.09 11.88
C GLN A 50 17.67 -8.32 13.19
N ARG A 51 18.01 -9.00 14.27
CA ARG A 51 18.28 -8.41 15.58
C ARG A 51 19.77 -8.08 15.83
N SER A 52 20.66 -8.51 14.95
CA SER A 52 22.12 -8.34 15.15
C SER A 52 22.60 -6.89 15.06
N GLY A 53 21.84 -6.01 14.44
CA GLY A 53 22.27 -4.66 14.09
C GLY A 53 23.21 -4.58 12.86
N GLU A 54 23.43 -5.69 12.17
CA GLU A 54 24.33 -5.75 11.00
C GLU A 54 23.62 -5.44 9.67
N LEU A 55 22.30 -5.48 9.63
CA LEU A 55 21.56 -5.07 8.44
C LEU A 55 21.61 -3.55 8.27
N ASP A 56 21.75 -3.11 7.03
CA ASP A 56 21.64 -1.67 6.72
C ASP A 56 20.22 -1.19 7.01
N THR A 57 20.09 -0.22 7.88
CA THR A 57 18.82 0.40 8.29
C THR A 57 18.88 1.93 8.21
N ALA A 58 19.81 2.47 7.43
CA ALA A 58 20.06 3.92 7.35
C ALA A 58 18.86 4.72 6.87
N GLN A 59 17.94 4.11 6.09
CA GLN A 59 16.76 4.77 5.57
C GLN A 59 15.50 4.47 6.39
N PHE A 60 15.32 3.25 6.88
CA PHE A 60 14.12 2.85 7.62
C PHE A 60 14.27 2.94 9.14
N GLY A 61 15.50 3.03 9.65
CA GLY A 61 15.81 3.03 11.10
C GLY A 61 15.77 1.65 11.75
N VAL A 62 15.06 0.69 11.19
CA VAL A 62 14.94 -0.70 11.63
C VAL A 62 14.86 -1.64 10.42
N PRO A 63 15.12 -2.95 10.58
CA PRO A 63 14.97 -3.91 9.48
C PRO A 63 13.53 -3.98 8.96
N LEU A 64 13.38 -3.86 7.64
CA LEU A 64 12.08 -3.95 6.97
C LEU A 64 11.87 -5.31 6.27
N SER A 65 12.92 -5.91 5.70
CA SER A 65 12.81 -7.19 4.98
C SER A 65 12.36 -8.31 5.92
N GLY A 66 11.27 -8.99 5.55
CA GLY A 66 10.62 -9.98 6.42
C GLY A 66 9.87 -9.39 7.61
N SER A 67 9.60 -8.07 7.60
CA SER A 67 8.93 -7.34 8.69
C SER A 67 8.00 -6.24 8.13
N LEU A 68 7.46 -5.42 9.02
CA LEU A 68 6.72 -4.21 8.72
C LEU A 68 7.01 -3.13 9.77
N ILE A 69 6.77 -1.86 9.42
CA ILE A 69 6.95 -0.73 10.34
C ILE A 69 5.63 0.05 10.38
N PRO A 70 4.90 0.04 11.53
CA PRO A 70 3.60 0.72 11.65
C PRO A 70 3.75 2.21 12.00
N TRP A 71 4.71 2.87 11.39
CA TRP A 71 4.97 4.30 11.51
C TRP A 71 5.68 4.82 10.27
N ILE A 72 5.17 5.91 9.69
CA ILE A 72 5.78 6.56 8.53
C ILE A 72 5.79 8.07 8.75
N ASP A 73 6.95 8.70 8.51
CA ASP A 73 7.19 10.13 8.68
C ASP A 73 7.25 10.57 10.17
N SER A 74 7.24 11.88 10.43
CA SER A 74 7.44 12.51 11.73
C SER A 74 6.24 12.34 12.67
N ASP A 75 6.52 12.33 13.97
CA ASP A 75 5.51 12.35 15.03
C ASP A 75 4.92 13.76 15.16
N LEU A 76 3.60 13.85 15.21
CA LEU A 76 2.87 15.11 15.45
C LEU A 76 2.64 15.41 16.94
N GLY A 77 3.07 14.52 17.84
CA GLY A 77 2.95 14.70 19.27
C GLY A 77 1.55 14.40 19.87
N ASN A 78 0.65 13.87 19.05
CA ASN A 78 -0.72 13.48 19.46
C ASN A 78 -0.98 11.98 19.26
N GLY A 79 0.07 11.18 19.02
CA GLY A 79 -0.02 9.76 18.72
C GLY A 79 -0.25 9.44 17.22
N GLN A 80 -0.26 10.45 16.37
CA GLN A 80 -0.44 10.33 14.93
C GLN A 80 0.86 10.68 14.21
N SER A 81 1.18 9.92 13.17
CA SER A 81 2.26 10.30 12.26
C SER A 81 1.79 11.34 11.24
N ARG A 82 2.73 12.10 10.68
CA ARG A 82 2.42 13.07 9.63
C ARG A 82 1.79 12.42 8.39
N GLU A 83 2.20 11.20 8.05
CA GLU A 83 1.65 10.47 6.91
C GLU A 83 0.17 10.08 7.14
N GLU A 84 -0.20 9.76 8.36
CA GLU A 84 -1.60 9.49 8.73
C GLU A 84 -2.46 10.75 8.65
N TRP A 85 -1.96 11.86 9.18
CA TRP A 85 -2.63 13.16 9.08
C TRP A 85 -2.87 13.59 7.62
N LYS A 86 -1.91 13.33 6.71
CA LYS A 86 -2.05 13.64 5.29
C LYS A 86 -3.26 12.97 4.66
N SER A 87 -3.62 11.77 5.10
CA SER A 87 -4.75 11.03 4.54
C SER A 87 -6.04 11.84 4.59
N ASP A 88 -6.34 12.48 5.73
CA ASP A 88 -7.50 13.36 5.87
C ASP A 88 -7.33 14.69 5.13
N ALA A 89 -6.19 15.36 5.36
CA ALA A 89 -5.94 16.69 4.84
C ALA A 89 -5.88 16.72 3.30
N GLU A 90 -5.16 15.79 2.68
CA GLU A 90 -4.96 15.75 1.23
C GLU A 90 -6.21 15.24 0.51
N THR A 91 -6.92 14.25 1.06
CA THR A 91 -8.15 13.75 0.43
C THR A 91 -9.19 14.84 0.34
N ASN A 92 -9.48 15.55 1.42
CA ASN A 92 -10.47 16.61 1.42
C ASN A 92 -10.04 17.78 0.52
N LYS A 93 -8.75 18.12 0.51
CA LYS A 93 -8.21 19.14 -0.39
C LYS A 93 -8.36 18.77 -1.87
N ILE A 94 -8.06 17.52 -2.24
CA ILE A 94 -8.16 17.03 -3.63
C ILE A 94 -9.61 17.01 -4.09
N LEU A 95 -10.53 16.61 -3.21
CA LEU A 95 -11.96 16.55 -3.49
C LEU A 95 -12.65 17.92 -3.40
N GLY A 96 -11.95 18.96 -2.91
CA GLY A 96 -12.51 20.30 -2.72
C GLY A 96 -13.58 20.36 -1.62
N LEU A 97 -13.47 19.47 -0.61
CA LEU A 97 -14.46 19.37 0.47
C LEU A 97 -14.03 20.21 1.68
N GLU A 98 -14.92 21.08 2.15
CA GLU A 98 -14.69 21.98 3.29
C GLU A 98 -15.87 21.94 4.26
N GLY A 99 -15.64 22.37 5.50
CA GLY A 99 -16.68 22.47 6.53
C GLY A 99 -17.36 21.12 6.81
N ASP A 100 -18.68 21.12 6.76
CA ASP A 100 -19.52 19.95 7.06
C ASP A 100 -19.54 18.88 5.93
N ASP A 101 -19.06 19.25 4.74
CA ASP A 101 -18.98 18.33 3.59
C ASP A 101 -17.73 17.46 3.63
N ARG A 102 -16.82 17.69 4.57
CA ARG A 102 -15.60 16.90 4.71
C ARG A 102 -15.86 15.42 4.97
N VAL A 103 -15.09 14.56 4.32
CA VAL A 103 -15.02 13.14 4.65
C VAL A 103 -14.03 12.97 5.79
N ILE A 104 -14.45 12.39 6.90
CA ILE A 104 -13.57 12.05 8.02
C ILE A 104 -12.76 10.81 7.63
N MET A 105 -11.44 10.97 7.62
CA MET A 105 -10.50 9.89 7.31
C MET A 105 -9.50 9.73 8.44
N ASP A 106 -9.34 8.49 8.90
CA ASP A 106 -8.33 8.14 9.90
C ASP A 106 -7.84 6.70 9.65
N GLY A 107 -6.66 6.39 10.13
CA GLY A 107 -6.10 5.05 10.00
C GLY A 107 -4.60 5.01 10.26
N LEU A 108 -4.02 3.84 10.07
CA LEU A 108 -2.59 3.61 10.22
C LEU A 108 -1.89 3.53 8.88
N CYS A 109 -0.70 4.12 8.80
CA CYS A 109 0.21 4.01 7.68
C CYS A 109 1.34 3.04 8.02
N VAL A 110 1.42 1.94 7.28
CA VAL A 110 2.36 0.85 7.53
C VAL A 110 3.33 0.72 6.37
N ARG A 111 4.63 0.82 6.66
CA ARG A 111 5.67 0.48 5.70
C ARG A 111 5.81 -1.02 5.60
N ILE A 112 5.77 -1.56 4.39
CA ILE A 112 5.94 -2.99 4.13
C ILE A 112 7.11 -3.27 3.20
N ALA A 113 7.61 -4.50 3.22
CA ALA A 113 8.76 -4.91 2.41
C ALA A 113 8.45 -5.12 0.91
N ALA A 114 7.28 -4.68 0.43
CA ALA A 114 7.01 -4.59 -1.00
C ALA A 114 7.90 -3.51 -1.63
N MET A 115 8.43 -3.79 -2.83
CA MET A 115 9.32 -2.86 -3.53
C MET A 115 8.58 -1.65 -4.08
N ARG A 116 7.39 -1.87 -4.66
CA ARG A 116 6.64 -0.89 -5.45
C ARG A 116 5.15 -1.14 -5.30
N SER A 117 4.34 -0.13 -5.58
CA SER A 117 2.87 -0.11 -5.45
C SER A 117 2.38 -0.12 -4.01
N HIS A 118 1.60 0.89 -3.68
CA HIS A 118 0.94 1.01 -2.39
C HIS A 118 -0.41 0.31 -2.42
N SER A 119 -0.79 -0.26 -1.31
CA SER A 119 -2.11 -0.87 -1.13
C SER A 119 -2.86 -0.21 0.01
N GLN A 120 -4.18 -0.25 -0.04
CA GLN A 120 -5.05 0.28 1.01
C GLN A 120 -6.16 -0.72 1.33
N ALA A 121 -6.32 -1.03 2.60
CA ALA A 121 -7.52 -1.70 3.13
C ALA A 121 -8.45 -0.63 3.70
N LEU A 122 -9.62 -0.52 3.13
CA LEU A 122 -10.61 0.50 3.46
C LEU A 122 -11.80 -0.11 4.20
N THR A 123 -12.25 0.59 5.22
CA THR A 123 -13.54 0.43 5.86
C THR A 123 -14.28 1.74 5.70
N MET A 124 -15.42 1.72 5.04
CA MET A 124 -16.18 2.93 4.73
C MET A 124 -17.60 2.81 5.26
N LYS A 125 -18.11 3.90 5.85
CA LYS A 125 -19.52 4.05 6.16
C LYS A 125 -20.14 4.94 5.10
N LEU A 126 -21.04 4.36 4.32
CA LEU A 126 -21.82 5.09 3.32
C LEU A 126 -22.96 5.88 3.97
N THR A 127 -23.45 6.91 3.32
CA THR A 127 -24.63 7.66 3.74
C THR A 127 -25.91 6.84 3.60
N GLU A 128 -25.91 5.91 2.63
CA GLU A 128 -27.04 5.03 2.31
C GLU A 128 -26.63 3.56 2.24
N ASP A 129 -27.59 2.67 2.38
CA ASP A 129 -27.39 1.24 2.14
C ASP A 129 -27.53 0.94 0.65
N LEU A 130 -26.41 0.90 -0.05
CA LEU A 130 -26.36 0.54 -1.47
C LEU A 130 -26.03 -0.95 -1.65
N PRO A 131 -26.64 -1.64 -2.64
CA PRO A 131 -26.22 -2.97 -3.03
C PRO A 131 -24.76 -2.99 -3.49
N VAL A 132 -24.03 -4.09 -3.22
CA VAL A 132 -22.62 -4.23 -3.63
C VAL A 132 -22.45 -4.05 -5.15
N ALA A 133 -23.34 -4.64 -5.95
CA ALA A 133 -23.29 -4.49 -7.40
C ALA A 133 -23.41 -3.03 -7.88
N GLU A 134 -24.18 -2.22 -7.17
CA GLU A 134 -24.30 -0.79 -7.48
C GLU A 134 -23.04 -0.02 -7.11
N ILE A 135 -22.40 -0.36 -6.00
CA ILE A 135 -21.10 0.22 -5.59
C ILE A 135 -20.02 -0.13 -6.62
N GLU A 136 -19.96 -1.38 -7.05
CA GLU A 136 -19.03 -1.84 -8.09
C GLU A 136 -19.26 -1.11 -9.42
N ARG A 137 -20.52 -0.90 -9.82
CA ARG A 137 -20.88 -0.16 -11.03
C ARG A 137 -20.41 1.30 -10.94
N ILE A 138 -20.70 1.98 -9.84
CA ILE A 138 -20.26 3.37 -9.60
C ILE A 138 -18.75 3.49 -9.72
N ILE A 139 -18.00 2.61 -9.10
CA ILE A 139 -16.52 2.61 -9.17
C ILE A 139 -16.03 2.38 -10.60
N ALA A 140 -16.63 1.43 -11.32
CA ALA A 140 -16.23 1.08 -12.68
C ALA A 140 -16.53 2.19 -13.69
N GLU A 141 -17.58 2.99 -13.46
CA GLU A 141 -18.02 4.06 -14.37
C GLU A 141 -17.38 5.42 -14.05
N ASP A 142 -16.77 5.58 -12.87
CA ASP A 142 -16.22 6.87 -12.41
C ASP A 142 -15.07 7.37 -13.31
N ASN A 143 -14.13 6.48 -13.64
CA ASN A 143 -13.01 6.84 -14.50
C ASN A 143 -12.37 5.60 -15.16
N GLN A 144 -11.56 5.86 -16.22
CA GLN A 144 -10.95 4.79 -17.03
C GLN A 144 -9.85 3.98 -16.30
N TRP A 145 -9.37 4.42 -15.14
CA TRP A 145 -8.26 3.77 -14.43
C TRP A 145 -8.74 2.87 -13.30
N ALA A 146 -9.89 3.18 -12.70
CA ALA A 146 -10.49 2.34 -11.68
C ALA A 146 -11.00 1.04 -12.31
N GLN A 147 -10.49 -0.09 -11.83
CA GLN A 147 -10.86 -1.40 -12.34
C GLN A 147 -11.39 -2.27 -11.21
N VAL A 148 -12.66 -2.61 -11.30
CA VAL A 148 -13.28 -3.50 -10.31
C VAL A 148 -12.77 -4.93 -10.49
N VAL A 149 -12.19 -5.48 -9.45
CA VAL A 149 -11.75 -6.88 -9.36
C VAL A 149 -12.84 -7.69 -8.66
N PRO A 150 -13.38 -8.74 -9.30
CA PRO A 150 -14.42 -9.57 -8.70
C PRO A 150 -14.01 -10.12 -7.33
N ASN A 151 -14.93 -10.12 -6.37
CA ASN A 151 -14.65 -10.57 -5.01
C ASN A 151 -14.61 -12.10 -4.91
N THR A 152 -13.72 -12.73 -5.70
CA THR A 152 -13.36 -14.15 -5.63
C THR A 152 -11.92 -14.29 -5.20
N LYS A 153 -11.55 -15.47 -4.69
CA LYS A 153 -10.18 -15.78 -4.29
C LYS A 153 -9.22 -15.62 -5.47
N ASP A 154 -9.53 -16.25 -6.60
CA ASP A 154 -8.62 -16.32 -7.75
C ASP A 154 -8.42 -14.93 -8.38
N ALA A 155 -9.49 -14.18 -8.65
CA ALA A 155 -9.40 -12.83 -9.17
C ALA A 155 -8.64 -11.89 -8.21
N THR A 156 -8.83 -12.03 -6.89
CA THR A 156 -8.10 -11.27 -5.89
C THR A 156 -6.60 -11.57 -5.92
N MET A 157 -6.23 -12.84 -5.98
CA MET A 157 -4.82 -13.25 -6.00
C MET A 157 -4.12 -12.85 -7.30
N GLU A 158 -4.82 -12.89 -8.43
CA GLU A 158 -4.29 -12.53 -9.73
C GLU A 158 -4.20 -11.00 -9.94
N GLY A 159 -5.27 -10.26 -9.62
CA GLY A 159 -5.45 -8.88 -10.03
C GLY A 159 -5.27 -7.82 -8.94
N LEU A 160 -5.24 -8.19 -7.66
CA LEU A 160 -5.30 -7.22 -6.55
C LEU A 160 -4.05 -7.26 -5.67
N THR A 161 -2.87 -7.32 -6.30
CA THR A 161 -1.58 -7.37 -5.60
C THR A 161 -0.65 -6.25 -6.07
N PRO A 162 0.33 -5.82 -5.27
CA PRO A 162 1.36 -4.88 -5.70
C PRO A 162 2.05 -5.29 -7.01
N VAL A 163 2.29 -6.58 -7.21
CA VAL A 163 2.93 -7.10 -8.43
C VAL A 163 2.03 -6.91 -9.65
N ALA A 164 0.73 -7.18 -9.52
CA ALA A 164 -0.24 -7.01 -10.61
C ALA A 164 -0.42 -5.54 -11.03
N ALA A 165 -0.41 -4.61 -10.07
CA ALA A 165 -0.61 -3.19 -10.34
C ALA A 165 0.67 -2.47 -10.83
N SER A 166 1.86 -2.98 -10.51
CA SER A 166 3.12 -2.32 -10.83
C SER A 166 3.36 -2.15 -12.33
N GLY A 167 3.71 -0.93 -12.73
CA GLY A 167 3.95 -0.57 -14.14
C GLY A 167 2.70 -0.21 -14.93
N SER A 168 1.52 -0.21 -14.29
CA SER A 168 0.24 0.14 -14.89
C SER A 168 -0.34 1.42 -14.27
N LEU A 169 -1.10 2.15 -15.07
CA LEU A 169 -1.96 3.24 -14.58
C LEU A 169 -3.30 2.73 -14.06
N ASN A 170 -3.61 1.47 -14.20
CA ASN A 170 -4.81 0.88 -13.65
C ASN A 170 -4.76 0.89 -12.12
N ILE A 171 -5.88 1.20 -11.51
CA ILE A 171 -6.10 1.16 -10.07
C ILE A 171 -7.11 0.05 -9.78
N PRO A 172 -6.66 -1.19 -9.55
CA PRO A 172 -7.56 -2.26 -9.18
C PRO A 172 -8.18 -2.00 -7.81
N VAL A 173 -9.50 -2.15 -7.75
CA VAL A 173 -10.33 -2.04 -6.55
C VAL A 173 -11.14 -3.31 -6.41
N GLY A 174 -10.97 -4.00 -5.31
CA GLY A 174 -11.65 -5.28 -5.07
C GLY A 174 -11.94 -5.49 -3.59
N ARG A 175 -12.30 -6.72 -3.22
CA ARG A 175 -12.72 -7.07 -1.85
C ARG A 175 -13.90 -6.23 -1.37
N ILE A 176 -14.73 -5.76 -2.32
CA ILE A 176 -15.94 -4.98 -2.05
C ILE A 176 -16.99 -5.92 -1.47
N ARG A 177 -17.38 -5.67 -0.23
CA ARG A 177 -18.42 -6.44 0.46
C ARG A 177 -19.00 -5.66 1.63
N LYS A 178 -20.21 -6.03 2.04
CA LYS A 178 -20.80 -5.53 3.29
C LYS A 178 -20.04 -6.07 4.50
N LEU A 179 -19.94 -5.25 5.52
CA LEU A 179 -19.32 -5.62 6.81
C LEU A 179 -20.41 -5.95 7.85
N ALA A 180 -20.03 -6.74 8.85
CA ALA A 180 -20.92 -7.10 9.96
C ALA A 180 -21.28 -5.91 10.87
N MET A 181 -20.65 -4.76 10.69
CA MET A 181 -20.93 -3.51 11.44
C MET A 181 -22.26 -2.87 11.08
N GLY A 182 -22.88 -3.26 9.99
CA GLY A 182 -24.18 -2.78 9.53
C GLY A 182 -24.27 -2.62 8.02
N PRO A 183 -25.49 -2.38 7.47
CA PRO A 183 -25.73 -2.39 6.03
C PRO A 183 -25.03 -1.27 5.27
N GLN A 184 -24.73 -0.16 5.93
CA GLN A 184 -23.99 0.97 5.34
C GLN A 184 -22.47 0.77 5.33
N TYR A 185 -21.95 -0.22 6.05
CA TYR A 185 -20.51 -0.42 6.15
C TYR A 185 -20.02 -1.38 5.08
N ILE A 186 -19.03 -0.94 4.33
CA ILE A 186 -18.37 -1.73 3.29
C ILE A 186 -16.87 -1.81 3.53
N SER A 187 -16.27 -2.89 3.06
CA SER A 187 -14.83 -2.98 2.84
C SER A 187 -14.51 -2.79 1.38
N ALA A 188 -13.33 -2.29 1.10
CA ALA A 188 -12.68 -2.36 -0.19
C ALA A 188 -11.17 -2.52 0.00
N PHE A 189 -10.49 -3.01 -1.01
CA PHE A 189 -9.03 -3.04 -1.08
C PHE A 189 -8.61 -2.50 -2.43
N THR A 190 -7.63 -1.60 -2.45
CA THR A 190 -7.11 -1.03 -3.68
C THR A 190 -5.59 -1.07 -3.70
N VAL A 191 -5.04 -1.09 -4.91
CA VAL A 191 -3.60 -1.06 -5.14
C VAL A 191 -3.31 -0.05 -6.24
N GLY A 192 -2.24 0.73 -6.09
CA GLY A 192 -1.84 1.70 -7.10
C GLY A 192 -0.33 1.85 -7.17
N ASP A 193 0.18 2.10 -8.37
CA ASP A 193 1.60 2.34 -8.60
C ASP A 193 1.95 3.80 -8.32
N GLN A 194 2.45 4.08 -7.13
CA GLN A 194 2.76 5.45 -6.73
C GLN A 194 3.97 6.07 -7.46
N LEU A 195 4.86 5.27 -8.08
CA LEU A 195 5.91 5.83 -8.93
C LEU A 195 5.33 6.41 -10.23
N LEU A 196 4.20 5.89 -10.68
CA LEU A 196 3.43 6.48 -11.78
C LEU A 196 2.53 7.60 -11.26
N TRP A 197 1.56 7.29 -10.41
CA TRP A 197 0.53 8.24 -9.97
C TRP A 197 1.05 9.35 -9.04
N GLY A 198 1.99 9.04 -8.16
CA GLY A 198 2.58 10.01 -7.22
C GLY A 198 3.78 10.78 -7.78
N ALA A 199 4.30 10.42 -8.95
CA ALA A 199 5.51 11.04 -9.49
C ALA A 199 5.41 11.33 -11.01
N ALA A 200 5.42 10.30 -11.86
CA ALA A 200 5.61 10.49 -13.30
C ALA A 200 4.35 11.02 -14.00
N GLU A 201 3.18 10.49 -13.69
CA GLU A 201 1.94 10.79 -14.41
C GLU A 201 1.43 12.23 -14.19
N PRO A 202 1.43 12.77 -12.96
CA PRO A 202 1.07 14.18 -12.77
C PRO A 202 1.93 15.14 -13.60
N VAL A 203 3.25 14.94 -13.61
CA VAL A 203 4.19 15.77 -14.39
C VAL A 203 3.93 15.63 -15.89
N ARG A 204 3.71 14.41 -16.37
CA ARG A 204 3.36 14.14 -17.77
C ARG A 204 2.06 14.85 -18.19
N ARG A 205 1.04 14.83 -17.33
CA ARG A 205 -0.23 15.53 -17.57
C ARG A 205 -0.07 17.02 -17.59
N MET A 206 0.65 17.58 -16.61
CA MET A 206 0.95 19.01 -16.60
C MET A 206 1.64 19.47 -17.88
N LEU A 207 2.62 18.68 -18.38
CA LEU A 207 3.27 18.98 -19.66
C LEU A 207 2.27 18.95 -20.81
N LYS A 208 1.39 17.94 -20.87
CA LYS A 208 0.36 17.85 -21.92
C LYS A 208 -0.58 19.05 -21.91
N ILE A 209 -1.02 19.51 -20.75
CA ILE A 209 -1.84 20.71 -20.59
C ILE A 209 -1.06 21.93 -21.10
N ALA A 210 0.19 22.10 -20.68
CA ALA A 210 1.02 23.24 -21.07
C ALA A 210 1.27 23.34 -22.59
N VAL A 211 1.29 22.21 -23.30
CA VAL A 211 1.48 22.17 -24.78
C VAL A 211 0.17 21.97 -25.55
N GLY A 212 -0.99 22.11 -24.90
CA GLY A 212 -2.31 22.01 -25.53
C GLY A 212 -2.65 20.62 -26.11
N LYS A 213 -2.15 19.55 -25.46
CA LYS A 213 -2.36 18.14 -25.88
C LYS A 213 -3.21 17.31 -24.90
N LEU A 214 -3.95 17.95 -24.03
CA LEU A 214 -4.93 17.33 -23.13
C LEU A 214 -6.25 18.02 -23.30
#